data_a102fe545e2467b6e4f25170e32b75a1
#
_entry.id   a102fe545e2467b6e4f25170e32b75a1
#
_cell.length_a   1.000
_cell.length_b   1.000
_cell.length_c   1.000
_cell.angle_alpha   90.00
_cell.angle_beta   90.00
_cell.angle_gamma   90.00
#
_symmetry.space_group_name_H-M   'P 1'
#
loop_
_entity.id
_entity.type
_entity.pdbx_description
1 polymer ?
#
loop_
_entity_poly.entity_id
_entity_poly.type
_entity_poly.pdbx_seq_one_letter_code
_entity_poly.pdbx_strand_id
1 'polypeptide(L)'
;MANETVSADVKNAYDEFYLGRDEQWRMLGARYKANNIIDVSKGHDFKKVLEVGAGDGSILRHLSEWNTFAEMHALEISQSGVDQIKKLGLKNLSSVTIFDGYHIPFKDNEIDLVILSHVLEHVEFERMLLREIKRVSKFLIIEVPCDYRYGIDKRMKHFLNYGHINMYTPSSLRFLVQSEGYQVLSDKVSMIEPEVTKFNTFFNQKKARSIFTTLRIDLEFLLKKISISISGKKRQESFANAYTALLRNQGNLDIF
;
A
#
# COMPACT_ATOMS: atom_id res chain seq x y z
N MET A 1 -26.31 12.91 3.97
CA MET A 1 -24.87 12.98 4.24
C MET A 1 -24.27 13.72 3.07
N ALA A 2 -23.43 14.74 3.29
CA ALA A 2 -22.74 15.43 2.21
C ALA A 2 -21.91 14.37 1.46
N ASN A 3 -21.87 14.46 0.12
CA ASN A 3 -20.99 13.61 -0.68
C ASN A 3 -19.54 14.08 -0.42
N GLU A 4 -18.89 13.46 0.54
CA GLU A 4 -17.47 13.68 0.82
C GLU A 4 -16.67 13.25 -0.39
N THR A 5 -15.83 14.12 -0.91
CA THR A 5 -14.92 13.84 -2.02
C THR A 5 -13.53 14.36 -1.68
N VAL A 6 -12.50 13.76 -2.23
CA VAL A 6 -11.13 14.29 -2.09
C VAL A 6 -11.07 15.70 -2.67
N SER A 7 -10.42 16.62 -1.94
CA SER A 7 -10.33 18.02 -2.35
C SER A 7 -9.62 18.19 -3.71
N ALA A 8 -9.95 19.27 -4.41
CA ALA A 8 -9.31 19.60 -5.71
C ALA A 8 -7.79 19.77 -5.54
N ASP A 9 -7.34 20.35 -4.43
CA ASP A 9 -5.91 20.58 -4.16
C ASP A 9 -5.16 19.25 -4.02
N VAL A 10 -5.76 18.26 -3.36
CA VAL A 10 -5.16 16.92 -3.25
C VAL A 10 -5.11 16.24 -4.60
N LYS A 11 -6.18 16.31 -5.41
CA LYS A 11 -6.18 15.74 -6.78
C LYS A 11 -5.10 16.38 -7.65
N ASN A 12 -4.99 17.70 -7.65
CA ASN A 12 -3.96 18.42 -8.40
C ASN A 12 -2.55 18.03 -7.94
N ALA A 13 -2.31 17.89 -6.63
CA ALA A 13 -1.03 17.46 -6.11
C ALA A 13 -0.64 16.06 -6.61
N TYR A 14 -1.60 15.12 -6.71
CA TYR A 14 -1.35 13.80 -7.29
C TYR A 14 -1.17 13.82 -8.80
N ASP A 15 -1.88 14.69 -9.53
CA ASP A 15 -1.66 14.86 -10.97
C ASP A 15 -0.22 15.32 -11.26
N GLU A 16 0.32 16.28 -10.50
CA GLU A 16 1.72 16.71 -10.61
C GLU A 16 2.71 15.62 -10.14
N PHE A 17 2.35 14.84 -9.13
CA PHE A 17 3.22 13.82 -8.55
C PHE A 17 3.65 12.77 -9.56
N TYR A 18 2.75 12.32 -10.45
CA TYR A 18 3.07 11.28 -11.42
C TYR A 18 3.74 11.81 -12.70
N LEU A 19 3.72 13.11 -12.95
CA LEU A 19 4.32 13.70 -14.16
C LEU A 19 5.84 13.88 -14.08
N GLY A 20 6.46 13.91 -12.91
CA GLY A 20 7.83 14.37 -12.77
C GLY A 20 8.79 13.50 -11.96
N ARG A 21 8.39 12.32 -11.45
CA ARG A 21 9.19 11.55 -10.50
C ARG A 21 9.62 10.17 -11.02
N ASP A 22 10.73 9.74 -10.47
CA ASP A 22 11.48 8.54 -10.75
C ASP A 22 10.63 7.26 -10.81
N GLU A 23 10.20 6.89 -12.00
CA GLU A 23 9.46 5.66 -12.28
C GLU A 23 10.22 4.42 -11.79
N GLN A 24 11.55 4.40 -11.92
CA GLN A 24 12.37 3.26 -11.51
C GLN A 24 12.29 3.00 -10.01
N TRP A 25 12.28 4.06 -9.20
CA TRP A 25 12.16 3.91 -7.74
C TRP A 25 10.78 3.37 -7.32
N ARG A 26 9.71 3.88 -7.96
CA ARG A 26 8.35 3.39 -7.71
C ARG A 26 8.21 1.92 -8.11
N MET A 27 8.69 1.57 -9.30
CA MET A 27 8.68 0.19 -9.80
C MET A 27 9.42 -0.78 -8.88
N LEU A 28 10.61 -0.37 -8.38
CA LEU A 28 11.38 -1.20 -7.45
C LEU A 28 10.62 -1.41 -6.13
N GLY A 29 10.05 -0.35 -5.55
CA GLY A 29 9.22 -0.44 -4.34
C GLY A 29 7.97 -1.29 -4.55
N ALA A 30 7.28 -1.11 -5.68
CA ALA A 30 6.07 -1.84 -6.04
C ALA A 30 6.27 -3.35 -6.15
N ARG A 31 7.46 -3.81 -6.62
CA ARG A 31 7.80 -5.24 -6.65
C ARG A 31 7.69 -5.89 -5.27
N TYR A 32 8.18 -5.22 -4.23
CA TYR A 32 8.12 -5.75 -2.86
C TYR A 32 6.71 -5.69 -2.29
N LYS A 33 5.94 -4.65 -2.60
CA LYS A 33 4.53 -4.54 -2.25
C LYS A 33 3.71 -5.66 -2.91
N ALA A 34 3.91 -5.91 -4.20
CA ALA A 34 3.26 -7.01 -4.91
C ALA A 34 3.61 -8.39 -4.29
N ASN A 35 4.88 -8.61 -3.91
CA ASN A 35 5.28 -9.83 -3.17
C ASN A 35 4.57 -9.94 -1.81
N ASN A 36 4.42 -8.84 -1.08
CA ASN A 36 3.71 -8.84 0.20
C ASN A 36 2.23 -9.21 0.01
N ILE A 37 1.58 -8.67 -1.04
CA ILE A 37 0.20 -9.01 -1.42
C ILE A 37 0.07 -10.50 -1.70
N ILE A 38 0.97 -11.08 -2.51
CA ILE A 38 0.99 -12.51 -2.81
C ILE A 38 1.20 -13.34 -1.54
N ASP A 39 2.14 -12.93 -0.68
CA ASP A 39 2.44 -13.69 0.53
C ASP A 39 1.26 -13.77 1.49
N VAL A 40 0.53 -12.68 1.71
CA VAL A 40 -0.62 -12.68 2.62
C VAL A 40 -1.86 -13.32 2.01
N SER A 41 -1.96 -13.40 0.68
CA SER A 41 -3.08 -14.04 -0.05
C SER A 41 -2.92 -15.54 -0.24
N LYS A 42 -1.80 -16.15 0.14
CA LYS A 42 -1.56 -17.58 -0.02
C LYS A 42 -2.68 -18.44 0.57
N GLY A 43 -3.11 -19.42 -0.20
CA GLY A 43 -4.21 -20.32 0.20
C GLY A 43 -5.62 -19.79 -0.12
N HIS A 44 -5.72 -18.62 -0.75
CA HIS A 44 -6.98 -18.06 -1.24
C HIS A 44 -6.93 -17.92 -2.76
N ASP A 45 -8.06 -18.14 -3.42
CA ASP A 45 -8.25 -17.96 -4.87
C ASP A 45 -9.19 -16.78 -5.11
N PHE A 46 -8.61 -15.66 -5.57
CA PHE A 46 -9.36 -14.45 -5.91
C PHE A 46 -9.31 -14.25 -7.43
N LYS A 47 -10.48 -14.17 -8.06
CA LYS A 47 -10.59 -14.05 -9.52
C LYS A 47 -10.68 -12.61 -9.96
N LYS A 48 -11.58 -11.83 -9.33
CA LYS A 48 -11.86 -10.42 -9.65
C LYS A 48 -11.31 -9.52 -8.55
N VAL A 49 -10.26 -8.79 -8.87
CA VAL A 49 -9.49 -7.99 -7.91
C VAL A 49 -9.54 -6.51 -8.28
N LEU A 50 -9.69 -5.64 -7.29
CA LEU A 50 -9.71 -4.19 -7.45
C LEU A 50 -8.56 -3.57 -6.65
N GLU A 51 -7.67 -2.83 -7.29
CA GLU A 51 -6.74 -1.95 -6.59
C GLU A 51 -7.35 -0.54 -6.47
N VAL A 52 -7.48 -0.03 -5.24
CA VAL A 52 -7.98 1.31 -4.93
C VAL A 52 -6.80 2.20 -4.59
N GLY A 53 -6.68 3.33 -5.29
CA GLY A 53 -5.50 4.21 -5.24
C GLY A 53 -4.30 3.57 -5.96
N ALA A 54 -4.52 3.12 -7.21
CA ALA A 54 -3.54 2.34 -7.96
C ALA A 54 -2.32 3.15 -8.43
N GLY A 55 -2.34 4.48 -8.29
CA GLY A 55 -1.26 5.36 -8.64
C GLY A 55 -0.89 5.30 -10.12
N ASP A 56 0.37 4.99 -10.41
CA ASP A 56 0.88 4.78 -11.77
C ASP A 56 0.75 3.33 -12.26
N GLY A 57 0.11 2.45 -11.48
CA GLY A 57 -0.09 1.04 -11.82
C GLY A 57 1.14 0.15 -11.61
N SER A 58 2.16 0.62 -10.89
CA SER A 58 3.40 -0.14 -10.68
C SER A 58 3.16 -1.48 -9.98
N ILE A 59 2.23 -1.58 -9.02
CA ILE A 59 1.87 -2.85 -8.35
C ILE A 59 1.11 -3.74 -9.33
N LEU A 60 0.08 -3.20 -10.01
CA LEU A 60 -0.70 -3.94 -11.03
C LEU A 60 0.19 -4.53 -12.11
N ARG A 61 1.22 -3.80 -12.55
CA ARG A 61 2.17 -4.30 -13.53
C ARG A 61 2.84 -5.58 -13.07
N HIS A 62 3.39 -5.62 -11.85
CA HIS A 62 4.02 -6.83 -11.32
C HIS A 62 3.02 -7.97 -11.14
N LEU A 63 1.83 -7.69 -10.60
CA LEU A 63 0.78 -8.71 -10.43
C LEU A 63 0.33 -9.27 -11.78
N SER A 64 0.27 -8.44 -12.84
CA SER A 64 -0.06 -8.85 -14.19
C SER A 64 1.05 -9.68 -14.84
N GLU A 65 2.31 -9.23 -14.75
CA GLU A 65 3.47 -9.97 -15.27
C GLU A 65 3.61 -11.36 -14.65
N TRP A 66 3.24 -11.52 -13.39
CA TRP A 66 3.25 -12.80 -12.66
C TRP A 66 1.96 -13.62 -12.81
N ASN A 67 0.97 -13.13 -13.57
CA ASN A 67 -0.35 -13.76 -13.74
C ASN A 67 -1.01 -14.12 -12.39
N THR A 68 -0.92 -13.21 -11.42
CA THR A 68 -1.36 -13.46 -10.04
C THR A 68 -2.88 -13.56 -9.96
N PHE A 69 -3.60 -12.73 -10.70
CA PHE A 69 -5.06 -12.64 -10.71
C PHE A 69 -5.59 -12.71 -12.14
N ALA A 70 -6.77 -13.34 -12.31
CA ALA A 70 -7.37 -13.52 -13.62
C ALA A 70 -7.95 -12.23 -14.21
N GLU A 71 -8.57 -11.40 -13.35
CA GLU A 71 -9.22 -10.14 -13.71
C GLU A 71 -8.86 -9.06 -12.68
N MET A 72 -8.32 -7.95 -13.15
CA MET A 72 -7.98 -6.82 -12.31
C MET A 72 -8.71 -5.55 -12.75
N HIS A 73 -9.00 -4.71 -11.78
CA HIS A 73 -9.58 -3.37 -11.96
C HIS A 73 -8.75 -2.37 -11.16
N ALA A 74 -8.75 -1.12 -11.60
CA ALA A 74 -8.03 -0.04 -10.92
C ALA A 74 -8.92 1.18 -10.71
N LEU A 75 -8.84 1.77 -9.52
CA LEU A 75 -9.37 3.09 -9.22
C LEU A 75 -8.22 4.02 -8.83
N GLU A 76 -8.23 5.22 -9.38
CA GLU A 76 -7.24 6.25 -9.09
C GLU A 76 -7.93 7.62 -9.07
N ILE A 77 -7.46 8.55 -8.22
CA ILE A 77 -8.07 9.88 -8.07
C ILE A 77 -7.52 10.90 -9.08
N SER A 78 -6.30 10.67 -9.60
CA SER A 78 -5.61 11.56 -10.53
C SER A 78 -5.75 11.11 -11.99
N GLN A 79 -5.92 12.06 -12.89
CA GLN A 79 -5.99 11.76 -14.32
C GLN A 79 -4.64 11.27 -14.86
N SER A 80 -3.54 11.85 -14.37
CA SER A 80 -2.19 11.45 -14.78
C SER A 80 -1.88 10.00 -14.39
N GLY A 81 -2.31 9.54 -13.20
CA GLY A 81 -2.20 8.15 -12.78
C GLY A 81 -3.01 7.21 -13.67
N VAL A 82 -4.28 7.54 -13.93
CA VAL A 82 -5.14 6.77 -14.87
C VAL A 82 -4.49 6.64 -16.25
N ASP A 83 -3.92 7.71 -16.78
CA ASP A 83 -3.26 7.70 -18.10
C ASP A 83 -1.99 6.85 -18.10
N GLN A 84 -1.25 6.85 -17.00
CA GLN A 84 -0.07 6.00 -16.82
C GLN A 84 -0.46 4.51 -16.80
N ILE A 85 -1.46 4.14 -15.99
CA ILE A 85 -1.96 2.76 -15.93
C ILE A 85 -2.40 2.27 -17.31
N LYS A 86 -3.18 3.08 -18.06
CA LYS A 86 -3.63 2.72 -19.40
C LYS A 86 -2.48 2.48 -20.38
N LYS A 87 -1.39 3.26 -20.29
CA LYS A 87 -0.19 3.09 -21.12
C LYS A 87 0.54 1.77 -20.88
N LEU A 88 0.37 1.15 -19.70
CA LEU A 88 1.01 -0.13 -19.40
C LEU A 88 0.45 -1.28 -20.25
N GLY A 89 -0.77 -1.19 -20.76
CA GLY A 89 -1.38 -2.20 -21.64
C GLY A 89 -1.48 -3.58 -21.00
N LEU A 90 -1.81 -3.66 -19.71
CA LEU A 90 -1.84 -4.90 -18.95
C LEU A 90 -2.97 -5.82 -19.43
N LYS A 91 -2.65 -7.08 -19.76
CA LYS A 91 -3.57 -8.02 -20.42
C LYS A 91 -4.79 -8.41 -19.56
N ASN A 92 -4.60 -8.50 -18.25
CA ASN A 92 -5.64 -8.90 -17.29
C ASN A 92 -6.26 -7.71 -16.53
N LEU A 93 -6.03 -6.48 -16.99
CA LEU A 93 -6.63 -5.27 -16.45
C LEU A 93 -7.90 -4.92 -17.25
N SER A 94 -9.06 -5.14 -16.66
CA SER A 94 -10.38 -5.00 -17.30
C SER A 94 -10.88 -3.55 -17.30
N SER A 95 -10.57 -2.77 -16.25
CA SER A 95 -10.94 -1.35 -16.21
C SER A 95 -9.95 -0.50 -15.41
N VAL A 96 -9.85 0.77 -15.83
CA VAL A 96 -9.17 1.83 -15.07
C VAL A 96 -10.12 3.00 -15.02
N THR A 97 -10.53 3.39 -13.83
CA THR A 97 -11.55 4.41 -13.60
C THR A 97 -11.05 5.48 -12.64
N ILE A 98 -11.30 6.73 -12.98
CA ILE A 98 -11.11 7.84 -12.04
C ILE A 98 -12.27 7.83 -11.04
N PHE A 99 -11.98 8.04 -9.75
CA PHE A 99 -13.01 8.08 -8.72
C PHE A 99 -12.80 9.27 -7.77
N ASP A 100 -13.79 9.52 -6.91
CA ASP A 100 -13.79 10.69 -6.02
C ASP A 100 -12.98 10.52 -4.74
N GLY A 101 -12.46 9.31 -4.50
CA GLY A 101 -11.68 8.93 -3.32
C GLY A 101 -12.45 8.11 -2.30
N TYR A 102 -13.78 8.09 -2.36
CA TYR A 102 -14.62 7.43 -1.35
C TYR A 102 -15.73 6.55 -1.91
N HIS A 103 -16.27 6.84 -3.10
CA HIS A 103 -17.35 6.06 -3.70
C HIS A 103 -16.80 5.12 -4.78
N ILE A 104 -16.89 3.83 -4.51
CA ILE A 104 -16.39 2.79 -5.40
C ILE A 104 -17.50 2.38 -6.39
N PRO A 105 -17.31 2.55 -7.72
CA PRO A 105 -18.35 2.36 -8.74
C PRO A 105 -18.57 0.88 -9.08
N PHE A 106 -18.70 0.03 -8.07
CA PHE A 106 -19.03 -1.39 -8.16
C PHE A 106 -20.23 -1.71 -7.26
N LYS A 107 -20.96 -2.77 -7.59
CA LYS A 107 -22.10 -3.26 -6.81
C LYS A 107 -21.64 -3.92 -5.51
N ASP A 108 -22.57 -4.12 -4.59
CA ASP A 108 -22.32 -4.83 -3.35
C ASP A 108 -21.79 -6.25 -3.62
N ASN A 109 -20.67 -6.59 -2.97
CA ASN A 109 -20.00 -7.91 -3.12
C ASN A 109 -19.63 -8.28 -4.56
N GLU A 110 -19.40 -7.32 -5.45
CA GLU A 110 -19.04 -7.58 -6.84
C GLU A 110 -17.58 -7.98 -7.02
N ILE A 111 -16.73 -7.59 -6.08
CA ILE A 111 -15.28 -7.78 -6.09
C ILE A 111 -14.91 -8.88 -5.09
N ASP A 112 -14.06 -9.83 -5.50
CA ASP A 112 -13.57 -10.86 -4.58
C ASP A 112 -12.60 -10.30 -3.57
N LEU A 113 -11.67 -9.45 -4.01
CA LEU A 113 -10.61 -8.86 -3.20
C LEU A 113 -10.39 -7.39 -3.57
N VAL A 114 -10.36 -6.51 -2.59
CA VAL A 114 -9.80 -5.16 -2.75
C VAL A 114 -8.36 -5.13 -2.26
N ILE A 115 -7.48 -4.43 -2.97
CA ILE A 115 -6.12 -4.11 -2.56
C ILE A 115 -6.06 -2.61 -2.26
N LEU A 116 -5.58 -2.26 -1.08
CA LEU A 116 -5.37 -0.89 -0.61
C LEU A 116 -3.93 -0.77 -0.08
N SER A 117 -3.00 -0.43 -0.97
CA SER A 117 -1.57 -0.41 -0.64
C SER A 117 -1.02 1.00 -0.66
N HIS A 118 -0.58 1.48 0.50
CA HIS A 118 -0.05 2.83 0.71
C HIS A 118 -1.03 3.94 0.27
N VAL A 119 -2.27 3.82 0.69
CA VAL A 119 -3.34 4.79 0.43
C VAL A 119 -3.85 5.38 1.74
N LEU A 120 -4.03 4.54 2.78
CA LEU A 120 -4.75 4.92 3.99
C LEU A 120 -4.05 6.05 4.77
N GLU A 121 -2.72 6.16 4.65
CA GLU A 121 -1.93 7.24 5.23
C GLU A 121 -2.21 8.63 4.62
N HIS A 122 -2.85 8.66 3.45
CA HIS A 122 -3.21 9.88 2.72
C HIS A 122 -4.71 10.23 2.79
N VAL A 123 -5.52 9.37 3.40
CA VAL A 123 -6.98 9.48 3.38
C VAL A 123 -7.47 10.22 4.62
N GLU A 124 -8.25 11.29 4.44
CA GLU A 124 -8.81 12.09 5.52
C GLU A 124 -9.87 11.32 6.33
N PHE A 125 -10.77 10.59 5.62
CA PHE A 125 -11.86 9.83 6.22
C PHE A 125 -11.65 8.32 6.00
N GLU A 126 -10.62 7.76 6.63
CA GLU A 126 -10.20 6.38 6.41
C GLU A 126 -11.30 5.36 6.72
N ARG A 127 -12.12 5.61 7.74
CA ARG A 127 -13.24 4.72 8.09
C ARG A 127 -14.35 4.72 7.04
N MET A 128 -14.57 5.85 6.37
CA MET A 128 -15.55 5.93 5.29
C MET A 128 -15.11 5.08 4.09
N LEU A 129 -13.85 5.19 3.70
CA LEU A 129 -13.29 4.35 2.64
C LEU A 129 -13.33 2.85 3.01
N LEU A 130 -12.98 2.49 4.25
CA LEU A 130 -13.03 1.10 4.71
C LEU A 130 -14.46 0.52 4.67
N ARG A 131 -15.49 1.31 5.01
CA ARG A 131 -16.89 0.91 4.93
C ARG A 131 -17.36 0.73 3.50
N GLU A 132 -16.91 1.59 2.59
CA GLU A 132 -17.22 1.47 1.17
C GLU A 132 -16.54 0.23 0.56
N ILE A 133 -15.30 -0.06 0.93
CA ILE A 133 -14.62 -1.30 0.57
C ILE A 133 -15.39 -2.53 1.08
N LYS A 134 -15.92 -2.48 2.32
CA LYS A 134 -16.77 -3.55 2.88
C LYS A 134 -18.03 -3.79 2.07
N ARG A 135 -18.59 -2.76 1.47
CA ARG A 135 -19.78 -2.88 0.63
C ARG A 135 -19.49 -3.68 -0.63
N VAL A 136 -18.37 -3.39 -1.29
CA VAL A 136 -18.05 -3.97 -2.60
C VAL A 136 -17.33 -5.31 -2.53
N SER A 137 -16.67 -5.64 -1.39
CA SER A 137 -15.85 -6.86 -1.29
C SER A 137 -15.90 -7.50 0.10
N LYS A 138 -15.76 -8.84 0.11
CA LYS A 138 -15.62 -9.64 1.35
C LYS A 138 -14.19 -9.65 1.88
N PHE A 139 -13.19 -9.42 1.01
CA PHE A 139 -11.78 -9.47 1.39
C PHE A 139 -11.07 -8.17 1.04
N LEU A 140 -10.15 -7.78 1.91
CA LEU A 140 -9.29 -6.62 1.74
C LEU A 140 -7.85 -7.00 2.05
N ILE A 141 -6.92 -6.72 1.14
CA ILE A 141 -5.51 -6.63 1.48
C ILE A 141 -5.18 -5.17 1.70
N ILE A 142 -4.67 -4.87 2.88
CA ILE A 142 -4.23 -3.52 3.23
C ILE A 142 -2.74 -3.53 3.54
N GLU A 143 -2.02 -2.55 3.00
CA GLU A 143 -0.62 -2.29 3.35
C GLU A 143 -0.43 -0.82 3.69
N VAL A 144 0.22 -0.55 4.82
CA VAL A 144 0.56 0.82 5.26
C VAL A 144 2.03 0.90 5.67
N PRO A 145 2.68 2.08 5.50
CA PRO A 145 3.99 2.32 6.10
C PRO A 145 3.86 2.39 7.62
N CYS A 146 4.84 1.81 8.33
CA CYS A 146 4.92 1.87 9.79
C CYS A 146 5.72 3.08 10.22
N ASP A 147 5.16 4.26 10.04
CA ASP A 147 5.85 5.54 10.24
C ASP A 147 5.77 6.07 11.68
N TYR A 148 4.77 5.61 12.45
CA TYR A 148 4.59 6.02 13.84
C TYR A 148 5.64 5.37 14.75
N ARG A 149 6.72 6.12 15.03
CA ARG A 149 7.88 5.67 15.82
C ARG A 149 8.35 6.72 16.80
N TYR A 150 9.13 6.31 17.80
CA TYR A 150 9.79 7.22 18.70
C TYR A 150 10.61 8.29 17.95
N GLY A 151 10.45 9.55 18.34
CA GLY A 151 11.16 10.69 17.72
C GLY A 151 10.56 11.14 16.38
N ILE A 152 9.32 10.82 16.10
CA ILE A 152 8.58 11.22 14.89
C ILE A 152 8.57 12.74 14.67
N ASP A 153 8.51 13.53 15.76
CA ASP A 153 8.49 15.00 15.71
C ASP A 153 9.64 15.57 14.87
N LYS A 154 10.80 14.93 14.89
CA LYS A 154 11.97 15.31 14.08
C LYS A 154 11.79 15.08 12.58
N ARG A 155 10.78 14.30 12.20
CA ARG A 155 10.51 13.88 10.82
C ARG A 155 9.15 14.35 10.29
N MET A 156 8.36 15.09 11.08
CA MET A 156 7.02 15.55 10.68
C MET A 156 7.01 16.22 9.30
N LYS A 157 7.92 17.21 9.08
CA LYS A 157 8.01 17.88 7.78
C LYS A 157 8.26 16.90 6.61
N HIS A 158 9.04 15.85 6.83
CA HIS A 158 9.30 14.82 5.81
C HIS A 158 8.01 14.07 5.45
N PHE A 159 7.25 13.62 6.44
CA PHE A 159 6.01 12.89 6.20
C PHE A 159 4.93 13.75 5.54
N LEU A 160 4.75 14.98 6.04
CA LEU A 160 3.81 15.93 5.42
C LEU A 160 4.18 16.26 3.96
N ASN A 161 5.46 16.32 3.62
CA ASN A 161 5.91 16.51 2.23
C ASN A 161 5.58 15.31 1.31
N TYR A 162 5.33 14.14 1.89
CA TYR A 162 4.82 12.95 1.18
C TYR A 162 3.29 12.83 1.24
N GLY A 163 2.61 13.79 1.87
CA GLY A 163 1.15 13.78 2.03
C GLY A 163 0.65 12.78 3.06
N HIS A 164 1.51 12.27 3.96
CA HIS A 164 1.07 11.40 5.06
C HIS A 164 0.39 12.23 6.14
N ILE A 165 -0.92 12.16 6.22
CA ILE A 165 -1.76 12.80 7.25
C ILE A 165 -2.15 11.83 8.36
N ASN A 166 -2.03 10.52 8.12
CA ASN A 166 -2.20 9.47 9.10
C ASN A 166 -0.92 8.65 9.24
N MET A 167 -0.71 8.10 10.44
CA MET A 167 0.48 7.32 10.75
C MET A 167 0.10 6.05 11.49
N TYR A 168 0.68 4.93 11.07
CA TYR A 168 0.30 3.62 11.57
C TYR A 168 1.49 2.89 12.22
N THR A 169 1.13 2.04 13.18
CA THR A 169 1.88 0.87 13.62
C THR A 169 1.08 -0.37 13.24
N PRO A 170 1.69 -1.58 13.24
CA PRO A 170 0.91 -2.80 13.05
C PRO A 170 -0.28 -2.92 14.04
N SER A 171 -0.07 -2.52 15.30
CA SER A 171 -1.12 -2.58 16.33
C SER A 171 -2.25 -1.57 16.11
N SER A 172 -1.92 -0.32 15.73
CA SER A 172 -2.95 0.71 15.50
C SER A 172 -3.77 0.40 14.25
N LEU A 173 -3.15 -0.14 13.18
CA LEU A 173 -3.90 -0.57 12.01
C LEU A 173 -4.82 -1.76 12.34
N ARG A 174 -4.32 -2.78 13.05
CA ARG A 174 -5.19 -3.90 13.51
C ARG A 174 -6.37 -3.40 14.32
N PHE A 175 -6.14 -2.46 15.24
CA PHE A 175 -7.23 -1.86 16.01
C PHE A 175 -8.25 -1.15 15.10
N LEU A 176 -7.78 -0.34 14.16
CA LEU A 176 -8.65 0.36 13.22
C LEU A 176 -9.53 -0.62 12.42
N VAL A 177 -8.92 -1.61 11.75
CA VAL A 177 -9.67 -2.53 10.89
C VAL A 177 -10.60 -3.45 11.70
N GLN A 178 -10.19 -3.89 12.88
CA GLN A 178 -11.06 -4.68 13.76
C GLN A 178 -12.23 -3.85 14.27
N SER A 179 -12.02 -2.57 14.61
CA SER A 179 -13.10 -1.66 15.01
C SER A 179 -14.08 -1.34 13.88
N GLU A 180 -13.72 -1.62 12.63
CA GLU A 180 -14.62 -1.56 11.47
C GLU A 180 -15.20 -2.94 11.09
N GLY A 181 -15.03 -3.98 11.94
CA GLY A 181 -15.62 -5.30 11.74
C GLY A 181 -14.86 -6.18 10.73
N TYR A 182 -13.56 -5.97 10.57
CA TYR A 182 -12.70 -6.88 9.83
C TYR A 182 -11.97 -7.86 10.74
N GLN A 183 -11.82 -9.10 10.29
CA GLN A 183 -10.95 -10.11 10.89
C GLN A 183 -9.65 -10.18 10.13
N VAL A 184 -8.52 -10.14 10.83
CA VAL A 184 -7.20 -10.42 10.23
C VAL A 184 -7.05 -11.92 10.04
N LEU A 185 -6.87 -12.38 8.79
CA LEU A 185 -6.65 -13.78 8.44
C LEU A 185 -5.17 -14.13 8.37
N SER A 186 -4.38 -13.28 7.73
CA SER A 186 -2.93 -13.38 7.68
C SER A 186 -2.31 -11.99 7.72
N ASP A 187 -1.14 -11.88 8.29
CA ASP A 187 -0.41 -10.61 8.35
C ASP A 187 1.11 -10.80 8.19
N LYS A 188 1.77 -9.74 7.73
CA LYS A 188 3.20 -9.71 7.52
C LYS A 188 3.76 -8.33 7.85
N VAL A 189 4.89 -8.29 8.52
CA VAL A 189 5.74 -7.10 8.60
C VAL A 189 6.87 -7.22 7.60
N SER A 190 7.21 -6.12 6.95
CA SER A 190 8.32 -6.07 6.01
C SER A 190 9.30 -4.94 6.33
N MET A 191 10.55 -5.15 5.94
CA MET A 191 11.61 -4.16 6.01
C MET A 191 11.87 -3.57 4.62
N ILE A 192 12.50 -2.41 4.58
CA ILE A 192 13.01 -1.86 3.31
C ILE A 192 14.14 -2.76 2.83
N GLU A 193 13.98 -3.31 1.63
CA GLU A 193 14.97 -4.20 1.04
C GLU A 193 16.27 -3.47 0.67
N PRO A 194 17.42 -4.17 0.67
CA PRO A 194 18.73 -3.56 0.39
C PRO A 194 18.77 -2.84 -0.96
N GLU A 195 18.10 -3.36 -1.98
CA GLU A 195 18.06 -2.77 -3.31
C GLU A 195 17.42 -1.38 -3.29
N VAL A 196 16.31 -1.22 -2.55
CA VAL A 196 15.62 0.08 -2.38
C VAL A 196 16.53 1.06 -1.62
N THR A 197 17.22 0.59 -0.57
CA THR A 197 18.16 1.39 0.20
C THR A 197 19.36 1.84 -0.65
N LYS A 198 19.91 0.92 -1.47
CA LYS A 198 21.01 1.21 -2.41
C LYS A 198 20.57 2.22 -3.45
N PHE A 199 19.39 2.03 -4.05
CA PHE A 199 18.83 2.97 -5.02
C PHE A 199 18.72 4.37 -4.41
N ASN A 200 18.08 4.48 -3.25
CA ASN A 200 17.92 5.77 -2.56
C ASN A 200 19.28 6.41 -2.23
N THR A 201 20.26 5.63 -1.80
CA THR A 201 21.61 6.13 -1.42
C THR A 201 22.36 6.65 -2.63
N PHE A 202 22.38 5.90 -3.73
CA PHE A 202 23.25 6.20 -4.87
C PHE A 202 22.59 7.11 -5.92
N PHE A 203 21.26 7.00 -6.09
CA PHE A 203 20.52 7.82 -7.06
C PHE A 203 19.89 9.07 -6.42
N ASN A 204 19.05 8.90 -5.41
CA ASN A 204 18.32 10.03 -4.84
C ASN A 204 19.23 10.94 -4.01
N GLN A 205 20.10 10.37 -3.16
CA GLN A 205 21.05 11.12 -2.35
C GLN A 205 22.36 11.44 -3.09
N LYS A 206 22.53 10.95 -4.34
CA LYS A 206 23.71 11.19 -5.20
C LYS A 206 25.04 10.85 -4.53
N LYS A 207 25.08 9.90 -3.60
CA LYS A 207 26.33 9.45 -2.97
C LYS A 207 27.14 8.63 -3.97
N ALA A 208 28.46 8.78 -3.94
CA ALA A 208 29.37 7.99 -4.77
C ALA A 208 29.19 6.48 -4.49
N ARG A 209 29.13 5.66 -5.55
CA ARG A 209 29.06 4.21 -5.41
C ARG A 209 30.34 3.68 -4.79
N SER A 210 30.21 2.95 -3.69
CA SER A 210 31.33 2.34 -2.97
C SER A 210 30.97 0.88 -2.63
N ILE A 211 31.91 -0.02 -2.82
CA ILE A 211 31.78 -1.43 -2.42
C ILE A 211 31.55 -1.51 -0.91
N PHE A 212 32.26 -0.72 -0.11
CA PHE A 212 32.09 -0.69 1.34
C PHE A 212 30.68 -0.25 1.76
N THR A 213 30.12 0.77 1.10
CA THR A 213 28.73 1.22 1.38
C THR A 213 27.72 0.13 1.00
N THR A 214 27.93 -0.54 -0.12
CA THR A 214 27.08 -1.64 -0.57
C THR A 214 27.09 -2.79 0.42
N LEU A 215 28.28 -3.27 0.79
CA LEU A 215 28.44 -4.37 1.77
C LEU A 215 27.87 -4.00 3.15
N ARG A 216 28.05 -2.75 3.59
CA ARG A 216 27.47 -2.28 4.84
C ARG A 216 25.94 -2.37 4.83
N ILE A 217 25.29 -1.91 3.74
CA ILE A 217 23.81 -1.97 3.60
C ILE A 217 23.34 -3.43 3.67
N ASP A 218 24.03 -4.34 2.95
CA ASP A 218 23.67 -5.76 2.93
C ASP A 218 23.85 -6.40 4.31
N LEU A 219 24.95 -6.11 4.98
CA LEU A 219 25.24 -6.64 6.31
C LEU A 219 24.26 -6.10 7.37
N GLU A 220 23.95 -4.80 7.35
CA GLU A 220 22.97 -4.20 8.26
C GLU A 220 21.59 -4.84 8.06
N PHE A 221 21.18 -5.09 6.82
CA PHE A 221 19.93 -5.77 6.53
C PHE A 221 19.94 -7.22 7.04
N LEU A 222 21.01 -7.97 6.77
CA LEU A 222 21.16 -9.36 7.23
C LEU A 222 21.09 -9.46 8.76
N LEU A 223 21.83 -8.61 9.47
CA LEU A 223 21.83 -8.59 10.94
C LEU A 223 20.44 -8.25 11.49
N LYS A 224 19.73 -7.28 10.89
CA LYS A 224 18.36 -6.98 11.27
C LYS A 224 17.43 -8.16 10.99
N LYS A 225 17.54 -8.80 9.83
CA LYS A 225 16.72 -9.96 9.44
C LYS A 225 16.92 -11.12 10.43
N ILE A 226 18.17 -11.44 10.79
CA ILE A 226 18.48 -12.45 11.80
C ILE A 226 17.87 -12.07 13.16
N SER A 227 18.10 -10.82 13.62
CA SER A 227 17.56 -10.32 14.88
C SER A 227 16.02 -10.42 14.94
N ILE A 228 15.34 -10.16 13.82
CA ILE A 228 13.89 -10.26 13.72
C ILE A 228 13.44 -11.71 13.72
N SER A 229 14.11 -12.62 13.00
CA SER A 229 13.71 -14.02 12.87
C SER A 229 13.78 -14.78 14.21
N ILE A 230 14.71 -14.41 15.08
CA ILE A 230 14.86 -15.02 16.43
C ILE A 230 14.05 -14.29 17.51
N SER A 231 13.33 -13.22 17.14
CA SER A 231 12.62 -12.37 18.10
C SER A 231 11.12 -12.66 18.09
N GLY A 232 10.46 -12.45 19.22
CA GLY A 232 9.01 -12.52 19.31
C GLY A 232 8.30 -11.40 18.51
N LYS A 233 7.00 -11.61 18.22
CA LYS A 233 6.16 -10.74 17.37
C LYS A 233 6.28 -9.24 17.69
N LYS A 234 6.28 -8.85 18.96
CA LYS A 234 6.42 -7.44 19.38
C LYS A 234 7.70 -6.77 18.86
N ARG A 235 8.82 -7.51 18.90
CA ARG A 235 10.10 -6.99 18.42
C ARG A 235 10.15 -6.95 16.90
N GLN A 236 9.56 -7.94 16.22
CA GLN A 236 9.40 -7.93 14.77
C GLN A 236 8.64 -6.68 14.32
N GLU A 237 7.53 -6.35 14.96
CA GLU A 237 6.72 -5.18 14.68
C GLU A 237 7.46 -3.85 14.93
N SER A 238 8.36 -3.79 15.92
CA SER A 238 9.15 -2.58 16.18
C SER A 238 10.16 -2.25 15.07
N PHE A 239 10.56 -3.21 14.26
CA PHE A 239 11.44 -3.04 13.09
C PHE A 239 10.69 -2.91 11.76
N ALA A 240 9.35 -3.05 11.79
CA ALA A 240 8.54 -2.99 10.58
C ALA A 240 8.68 -1.63 9.87
N ASN A 241 8.90 -1.67 8.55
CA ASN A 241 8.80 -0.49 7.70
C ASN A 241 7.44 -0.42 7.02
N ALA A 242 6.83 -1.58 6.75
CA ALA A 242 5.45 -1.69 6.32
C ALA A 242 4.76 -2.86 7.02
N TYR A 243 3.45 -2.78 7.11
CA TYR A 243 2.58 -3.85 7.61
C TYR A 243 1.51 -4.13 6.57
N THR A 244 1.43 -5.40 6.15
CA THR A 244 0.48 -5.90 5.16
C THR A 244 -0.41 -6.94 5.83
N ALA A 245 -1.72 -6.87 5.61
CA ALA A 245 -2.67 -7.83 6.16
C ALA A 245 -3.77 -8.19 5.16
N LEU A 246 -4.11 -9.48 5.10
CA LEU A 246 -5.33 -9.97 4.48
C LEU A 246 -6.44 -9.98 5.53
N LEU A 247 -7.53 -9.32 5.20
CA LEU A 247 -8.68 -9.11 6.05
C LEU A 247 -9.93 -9.72 5.45
N ARG A 248 -10.81 -10.24 6.30
CA ARG A 248 -12.15 -10.68 5.92
C ARG A 248 -13.20 -9.82 6.61
N ASN A 249 -14.14 -9.31 5.84
CA ASN A 249 -15.34 -8.63 6.36
C ASN A 249 -16.20 -9.61 7.16
N GLN A 250 -16.52 -9.28 8.41
CA GLN A 250 -17.39 -10.07 9.30
C GLN A 250 -18.75 -9.40 9.54
N GLY A 251 -19.05 -8.31 8.85
CA GLY A 251 -20.23 -7.52 9.09
C GLY A 251 -20.02 -6.36 10.06
N ASN A 252 -21.03 -5.98 10.80
CA ASN A 252 -20.91 -4.92 11.79
C ASN A 252 -20.18 -5.42 13.03
N LEU A 253 -19.38 -4.55 13.63
CA LEU A 253 -18.82 -4.80 14.94
C LEU A 253 -19.93 -4.64 15.99
N ASP A 254 -20.09 -5.66 16.82
CA ASP A 254 -20.93 -5.61 18.00
C ASP A 254 -20.09 -5.01 19.15
N ILE A 255 -20.26 -3.72 19.41
CA ILE A 255 -19.42 -2.98 20.37
C ILE A 255 -20.11 -2.72 21.71
N PHE A 256 -21.41 -3.06 21.86
CA PHE A 256 -22.18 -2.91 23.09
C PHE A 256 -23.12 -4.08 23.32
#